data_05701fa9df46b20865f31d5a5a9ffa90
#
_entry.id   05701fa9df46b20865f31d5a5a9ffa90
#
_cell.length_a   1.000
_cell.length_b   1.000
_cell.length_c   1.000
_cell.angle_alpha   90.00
_cell.angle_beta   90.00
_cell.angle_gamma   90.00
#
_symmetry.space_group_name_H-M   'P 1'
#
loop_
_entity.id
_entity.type
_entity.pdbx_description
1 polymer ?
#
loop_
_entity_poly.entity_id
_entity_poly.type
_entity_poly.pdbx_seq_one_letter_code
_entity_poly.pdbx_strand_id
1 'polypeptide(L)'
;MKWALLFIGAISQAQADVWRFAVIGDTPYSDYERAELPKMLEAIADNQVEFVAHIGDIKSGKDRCDDSLFADRHGVFNTSRVPFVFVPGDNEWSDCDRVSNGSYAPLERLTKLRSLFWRDGLSLGQKKMTLEQQPGNYPEHARFRLGPVLFVTVNLPGGNNNWGMTGQPSAEFLNRNPVAIEWLKENFALARRDKLTGIVLLFQANPGFTHFNQGFGHHGYLELLELLRHETSQFTGQVVVVHGDSHISRIDHPLRDKQGRPMGNFTRVETHGYPIMGWTRGIIDTKSPALFRFETHPWPPKQH
;
A
#
# COMPACT_ATOMS: atom_id res chain seq x y z
N MET A 1 68.10 10.76 6.96
CA MET A 1 66.88 10.43 7.74
C MET A 1 65.66 10.54 6.80
N LYS A 2 65.10 9.40 6.39
CA LYS A 2 63.87 9.36 5.55
C LYS A 2 62.66 9.12 6.46
N TRP A 3 61.75 10.09 6.52
CA TRP A 3 60.48 9.92 7.24
C TRP A 3 59.50 9.23 6.32
N ALA A 4 59.06 8.04 6.70
CA ALA A 4 57.95 7.33 6.05
C ALA A 4 56.61 7.83 6.67
N LEU A 5 55.80 8.49 5.86
CA LEU A 5 54.43 8.84 6.21
C LEU A 5 53.55 7.56 6.04
N LEU A 6 53.07 7.02 7.16
CA LEU A 6 52.02 6.01 7.16
C LEU A 6 50.69 6.68 6.87
N PHE A 7 50.10 6.43 5.70
CA PHE A 7 48.72 6.71 5.43
C PHE A 7 47.86 5.62 6.11
N ILE A 8 47.23 5.96 7.22
CA ILE A 8 46.16 5.14 7.81
C ILE A 8 44.89 5.49 7.04
N GLY A 9 44.54 4.63 6.07
CA GLY A 9 43.26 4.71 5.39
C GLY A 9 42.15 4.36 6.37
N ALA A 10 41.32 5.34 6.76
CA ALA A 10 40.09 5.11 7.51
C ALA A 10 39.15 4.28 6.62
N ILE A 11 39.00 2.99 6.91
CA ILE A 11 37.94 2.16 6.35
C ILE A 11 36.65 2.65 7.00
N SER A 12 35.91 3.52 6.30
CA SER A 12 34.54 3.84 6.66
C SER A 12 33.72 2.56 6.57
N GLN A 13 33.43 1.94 7.70
CA GLN A 13 32.40 0.89 7.74
C GLN A 13 31.08 1.57 7.39
N ALA A 14 30.57 1.29 6.19
CA ALA A 14 29.21 1.69 5.84
C ALA A 14 28.26 1.09 6.89
N GLN A 15 27.72 1.93 7.76
CA GLN A 15 26.72 1.53 8.74
C GLN A 15 25.50 1.01 7.95
N ALA A 16 24.91 -0.09 8.41
CA ALA A 16 23.68 -0.57 7.78
C ALA A 16 22.61 0.45 8.05
N ASP A 17 22.04 0.98 6.99
CA ASP A 17 20.87 1.80 7.10
C ASP A 17 19.66 0.89 7.18
N VAL A 18 18.94 0.97 8.30
CA VAL A 18 17.74 0.19 8.58
C VAL A 18 16.59 1.15 8.77
N TRP A 19 15.57 1.01 7.93
CA TRP A 19 14.32 1.77 8.05
C TRP A 19 13.17 0.84 8.39
N ARG A 20 12.14 1.39 9.04
CA ARG A 20 10.94 0.67 9.43
C ARG A 20 9.71 1.43 8.97
N PHE A 21 8.69 0.69 8.55
CA PHE A 21 7.39 1.24 8.25
C PHE A 21 6.30 0.30 8.75
N ALA A 22 5.09 0.79 8.87
CA ALA A 22 3.95 -0.03 9.24
C ALA A 22 2.87 0.02 8.17
N VAL A 23 2.14 -1.10 8.03
CA VAL A 23 0.97 -1.17 7.16
C VAL A 23 -0.22 -1.74 7.93
N ILE A 24 -1.40 -1.13 7.71
CA ILE A 24 -2.70 -1.53 8.23
C ILE A 24 -3.71 -1.47 7.08
N GLY A 25 -4.85 -2.10 7.22
CA GLY A 25 -5.94 -2.03 6.23
C GLY A 25 -7.21 -2.67 6.78
N ASP A 26 -8.33 -2.53 6.07
CA ASP A 26 -9.61 -3.18 6.40
C ASP A 26 -10.02 -2.96 7.87
N THR A 27 -9.85 -1.73 8.35
CA THR A 27 -10.10 -1.29 9.73
C THR A 27 -10.28 0.24 9.78
N PRO A 28 -11.12 0.82 10.66
CA PRO A 28 -12.00 0.17 11.63
C PRO A 28 -13.37 -0.17 11.04
N TYR A 29 -13.86 -1.40 11.31
CA TYR A 29 -15.18 -1.87 10.87
C TYR A 29 -16.21 -1.95 12.01
N SER A 30 -15.84 -1.56 13.21
CA SER A 30 -16.69 -1.54 14.40
C SER A 30 -16.35 -0.38 15.33
N ASP A 31 -17.25 -0.06 16.25
CA ASP A 31 -17.00 0.96 17.28
C ASP A 31 -15.81 0.57 18.15
N TYR A 32 -15.62 -0.73 18.41
CA TYR A 32 -14.47 -1.24 19.14
C TYR A 32 -13.15 -0.92 18.40
N GLU A 33 -13.06 -1.30 17.14
CA GLU A 33 -11.87 -1.02 16.33
C GLU A 33 -11.62 0.48 16.18
N ARG A 34 -12.72 1.27 16.04
CA ARG A 34 -12.63 2.73 15.98
C ARG A 34 -12.03 3.34 17.26
N ALA A 35 -12.39 2.80 18.42
CA ALA A 35 -11.86 3.23 19.70
C ALA A 35 -10.40 2.77 19.94
N GLU A 36 -10.04 1.61 19.40
CA GLU A 36 -8.69 1.02 19.55
C GLU A 36 -7.67 1.58 18.54
N LEU A 37 -8.11 2.05 17.36
CA LEU A 37 -7.22 2.50 16.29
C LEU A 37 -6.22 3.59 16.74
N PRO A 38 -6.60 4.64 17.48
CA PRO A 38 -5.63 5.62 17.99
C PRO A 38 -4.56 4.99 18.89
N LYS A 39 -4.94 4.05 19.75
CA LYS A 39 -4.00 3.36 20.65
C LYS A 39 -3.03 2.47 19.86
N MET A 40 -3.53 1.79 18.81
CA MET A 40 -2.69 1.02 17.91
C MET A 40 -1.70 1.93 17.17
N LEU A 41 -2.13 3.11 16.70
CA LEU A 41 -1.25 4.07 16.04
C LEU A 41 -0.16 4.61 16.98
N GLU A 42 -0.45 4.82 18.26
CA GLU A 42 0.55 5.18 19.26
C GLU A 42 1.57 4.04 19.44
N ALA A 43 1.10 2.81 19.63
CA ALA A 43 1.98 1.64 19.77
C ALA A 43 2.85 1.44 18.52
N ILE A 44 2.31 1.66 17.32
CA ILE A 44 3.08 1.62 16.07
C ILE A 44 4.19 2.68 16.09
N ALA A 45 3.88 3.92 16.48
CA ALA A 45 4.86 5.00 16.52
C ALA A 45 5.99 4.72 17.54
N ASP A 46 5.69 4.06 18.65
CA ASP A 46 6.69 3.62 19.64
C ASP A 46 7.68 2.57 19.09
N ASN A 47 7.31 1.87 18.02
CA ASN A 47 8.18 0.95 17.30
C ASN A 47 9.13 1.62 16.28
N GLN A 48 9.29 2.95 16.37
CA GLN A 48 10.25 3.74 15.58
C GLN A 48 10.08 3.54 14.07
N VAL A 49 8.83 3.54 13.58
CA VAL A 49 8.54 3.51 12.16
C VAL A 49 8.61 4.91 11.57
N GLU A 50 9.03 4.99 10.30
CA GLU A 50 9.14 6.25 9.56
C GLU A 50 7.76 6.75 9.10
N PHE A 51 6.85 5.83 8.81
CA PHE A 51 5.47 6.13 8.43
C PHE A 51 4.55 4.94 8.66
N VAL A 52 3.24 5.22 8.63
CA VAL A 52 2.16 4.22 8.56
C VAL A 52 1.47 4.35 7.20
N ALA A 53 1.18 3.23 6.54
CA ALA A 53 0.28 3.20 5.38
C ALA A 53 -1.01 2.43 5.71
N HIS A 54 -2.16 3.02 5.41
CA HIS A 54 -3.46 2.37 5.44
C HIS A 54 -3.88 1.99 4.03
N ILE A 55 -4.14 0.70 3.83
CA ILE A 55 -4.32 0.11 2.50
C ILE A 55 -5.81 0.06 2.08
N GLY A 56 -6.60 1.03 2.52
CA GLY A 56 -8.00 1.11 2.14
C GLY A 56 -8.96 0.39 3.09
N ASP A 57 -10.23 0.52 2.77
CA ASP A 57 -11.34 0.00 3.56
C ASP A 57 -11.36 0.56 4.99
N ILE A 58 -11.66 1.86 5.07
CA ILE A 58 -11.73 2.62 6.34
C ILE A 58 -13.08 2.51 7.04
N LYS A 59 -13.97 1.70 6.51
CA LYS A 59 -15.29 1.36 7.05
C LYS A 59 -15.73 -0.01 6.55
N SER A 60 -16.67 -0.64 7.23
CA SER A 60 -17.23 -1.91 6.75
C SER A 60 -18.06 -1.72 5.46
N GLY A 61 -18.19 -2.77 4.67
CA GLY A 61 -19.05 -2.77 3.49
C GLY A 61 -20.56 -2.57 3.79
N LYS A 62 -20.95 -2.41 5.07
CA LYS A 62 -22.34 -2.15 5.52
C LYS A 62 -22.53 -0.76 6.10
N ASP A 63 -21.44 -0.04 6.41
CA ASP A 63 -21.53 1.32 6.94
C ASP A 63 -21.85 2.31 5.83
N ARG A 64 -22.57 3.38 6.20
CA ARG A 64 -22.89 4.45 5.26
C ARG A 64 -21.64 5.25 4.90
N CYS A 65 -21.56 5.70 3.63
CA CYS A 65 -20.50 6.57 3.15
C CYS A 65 -20.74 8.05 3.48
N ASP A 66 -21.18 8.35 4.69
CA ASP A 66 -21.53 9.71 5.10
C ASP A 66 -20.27 10.59 5.26
N ASP A 67 -20.44 11.88 5.01
CA ASP A 67 -19.37 12.88 5.17
C ASP A 67 -18.79 12.91 6.58
N SER A 68 -19.63 12.68 7.59
CA SER A 68 -19.23 12.62 9.00
C SER A 68 -18.30 11.45 9.29
N LEU A 69 -18.53 10.29 8.65
CA LEU A 69 -17.64 9.13 8.77
C LEU A 69 -16.26 9.44 8.15
N PHE A 70 -16.23 10.02 6.97
CA PHE A 70 -14.96 10.38 6.33
C PHE A 70 -14.19 11.44 7.13
N ALA A 71 -14.90 12.44 7.68
CA ALA A 71 -14.30 13.45 8.56
C ALA A 71 -13.73 12.83 9.84
N ASP A 72 -14.44 11.86 10.44
CA ASP A 72 -13.97 11.12 11.61
C ASP A 72 -12.69 10.34 11.29
N ARG A 73 -12.66 9.59 10.20
CA ARG A 73 -11.47 8.82 9.77
C ARG A 73 -10.28 9.72 9.48
N HIS A 74 -10.53 10.84 8.77
CA HIS A 74 -9.50 11.85 8.55
C HIS A 74 -8.95 12.41 9.88
N GLY A 75 -9.81 12.69 10.85
CA GLY A 75 -9.41 13.12 12.18
C GLY A 75 -8.52 12.09 12.88
N VAL A 76 -8.94 10.82 12.89
CA VAL A 76 -8.16 9.72 13.49
C VAL A 76 -6.79 9.55 12.84
N PHE A 77 -6.71 9.55 11.52
CA PHE A 77 -5.43 9.37 10.83
C PHE A 77 -4.46 10.50 11.12
N ASN A 78 -4.97 11.71 11.34
CA ASN A 78 -4.15 12.85 11.77
C ASN A 78 -3.69 12.79 13.24
N THR A 79 -4.18 11.86 14.06
CA THR A 79 -3.60 11.62 15.41
C THR A 79 -2.28 10.84 15.36
N SER A 80 -1.96 10.19 14.22
CA SER A 80 -0.68 9.48 14.08
C SER A 80 0.51 10.41 14.33
N ARG A 81 1.41 10.03 15.23
CA ARG A 81 2.63 10.81 15.53
C ARG A 81 3.65 10.83 14.39
N VAL A 82 3.55 9.88 13.49
CA VAL A 82 4.39 9.75 12.27
C VAL A 82 3.57 10.03 11.02
N PRO A 83 4.20 10.28 9.86
CA PRO A 83 3.51 10.42 8.59
C PRO A 83 2.52 9.28 8.35
N PHE A 84 1.34 9.60 7.86
CA PHE A 84 0.30 8.61 7.58
C PHE A 84 -0.15 8.72 6.12
N VAL A 85 0.05 7.64 5.37
CA VAL A 85 -0.30 7.51 3.95
C VAL A 85 -1.60 6.73 3.87
N PHE A 86 -2.53 7.17 3.04
CA PHE A 86 -3.80 6.48 2.83
C PHE A 86 -3.97 6.12 1.35
N VAL A 87 -4.49 4.93 1.09
CA VAL A 87 -4.89 4.43 -0.22
C VAL A 87 -6.37 4.07 -0.16
N PRO A 88 -7.23 4.45 -1.12
CA PRO A 88 -8.65 4.13 -1.05
C PRO A 88 -8.92 2.64 -1.36
N GLY A 89 -9.88 2.05 -0.63
CA GLY A 89 -10.48 0.76 -0.93
C GLY A 89 -11.81 0.90 -1.68
N ASP A 90 -12.54 -0.20 -1.86
CA ASP A 90 -13.86 -0.18 -2.50
C ASP A 90 -14.97 0.26 -1.55
N ASN A 91 -14.86 -0.07 -0.27
CA ASN A 91 -15.90 0.23 0.72
C ASN A 91 -16.19 1.72 0.87
N GLU A 92 -15.21 2.60 0.72
CA GLU A 92 -15.40 4.04 0.90
C GLU A 92 -15.74 4.81 -0.38
N TRP A 93 -15.80 4.16 -1.56
CA TRP A 93 -16.23 4.88 -2.76
C TRP A 93 -16.99 4.01 -3.78
N SER A 94 -16.43 2.94 -4.34
CA SER A 94 -17.10 2.18 -5.42
C SER A 94 -18.36 1.46 -4.94
N ASP A 95 -18.39 1.02 -3.70
CA ASP A 95 -19.50 0.34 -3.05
C ASP A 95 -20.55 1.27 -2.42
N CYS A 96 -20.32 2.57 -2.46
CA CYS A 96 -21.20 3.54 -1.81
C CYS A 96 -22.57 3.68 -2.48
N ASP A 97 -22.77 3.14 -3.67
CA ASP A 97 -24.07 3.07 -4.37
C ASP A 97 -25.02 2.04 -3.77
N ARG A 98 -24.52 1.08 -2.99
CA ARG A 98 -25.34 0.10 -2.29
C ARG A 98 -26.31 0.79 -1.33
N VAL A 99 -27.55 0.28 -1.23
CA VAL A 99 -28.58 0.82 -0.33
C VAL A 99 -28.11 0.88 1.12
N SER A 100 -27.42 -0.18 1.60
CA SER A 100 -26.83 -0.22 2.93
C SER A 100 -25.83 0.91 3.16
N ASN A 101 -25.12 1.33 2.13
CA ASN A 101 -24.05 2.32 2.20
C ASN A 101 -24.55 3.78 1.95
N GLY A 102 -25.86 3.95 1.75
CA GLY A 102 -26.51 5.25 1.62
C GLY A 102 -26.86 5.65 0.19
N SER A 103 -26.66 4.77 -0.81
CA SER A 103 -26.98 5.00 -2.23
C SER A 103 -26.30 6.27 -2.78
N TYR A 104 -25.05 6.52 -2.42
CA TYR A 104 -24.26 7.63 -2.92
C TYR A 104 -23.66 7.32 -4.29
N ALA A 105 -23.48 8.34 -5.11
CA ALA A 105 -22.75 8.18 -6.37
C ALA A 105 -21.25 7.90 -6.11
N PRO A 106 -20.67 6.78 -6.59
CA PRO A 106 -19.29 6.39 -6.29
C PRO A 106 -18.25 7.48 -6.60
N LEU A 107 -18.33 8.10 -7.78
CA LEU A 107 -17.38 9.14 -8.18
C LEU A 107 -17.52 10.44 -7.37
N GLU A 108 -18.71 10.73 -6.86
CA GLU A 108 -18.91 11.84 -5.94
C GLU A 108 -18.22 11.53 -4.58
N ARG A 109 -18.38 10.30 -4.06
CA ARG A 109 -17.67 9.87 -2.85
C ARG A 109 -16.15 9.89 -3.01
N LEU A 110 -15.64 9.43 -4.14
CA LEU A 110 -14.20 9.53 -4.43
C LEU A 110 -13.74 10.99 -4.49
N THR A 111 -14.54 11.89 -5.06
CA THR A 111 -14.26 13.33 -5.06
C THR A 111 -14.23 13.88 -3.63
N LYS A 112 -15.17 13.45 -2.78
CA LYS A 112 -15.17 13.83 -1.37
C LYS A 112 -13.92 13.34 -0.64
N LEU A 113 -13.53 12.09 -0.83
CA LEU A 113 -12.30 11.56 -0.26
C LEU A 113 -11.08 12.37 -0.71
N ARG A 114 -10.97 12.67 -2.01
CA ARG A 114 -9.87 13.50 -2.56
C ARG A 114 -9.78 14.86 -1.88
N SER A 115 -10.93 15.49 -1.61
CA SER A 115 -10.98 16.78 -0.92
C SER A 115 -10.51 16.75 0.53
N LEU A 116 -10.47 15.58 1.17
CA LEU A 116 -10.06 15.39 2.56
C LEU A 116 -8.62 14.86 2.67
N PHE A 117 -8.29 13.83 1.90
CA PHE A 117 -7.10 13.01 2.14
C PHE A 117 -5.90 13.34 1.23
N TRP A 118 -6.10 13.95 0.05
CA TRP A 118 -5.01 14.13 -0.94
C TRP A 118 -4.97 15.56 -1.53
N ARG A 119 -5.12 16.60 -0.70
CA ARG A 119 -5.27 17.99 -1.16
C ARG A 119 -3.98 18.67 -1.61
N ASP A 120 -2.88 18.39 -0.93
CA ASP A 120 -1.69 19.25 -0.93
C ASP A 120 -0.37 18.52 -1.19
N GLY A 121 -0.44 17.24 -1.58
CA GLY A 121 0.76 16.43 -1.80
C GLY A 121 1.53 16.10 -0.51
N LEU A 122 0.88 16.22 0.65
CA LEU A 122 1.44 15.86 1.94
C LEU A 122 0.73 14.64 2.52
N SER A 123 1.44 13.86 3.32
CA SER A 123 0.84 12.78 4.12
C SER A 123 -0.09 13.36 5.19
N LEU A 124 -0.96 12.52 5.72
CA LEU A 124 -1.66 12.78 6.99
C LEU A 124 -0.69 12.57 8.17
N GLY A 125 -1.22 12.63 9.40
CA GLY A 125 -0.43 12.51 10.62
C GLY A 125 0.06 13.85 11.15
N GLN A 126 0.62 13.87 12.35
CA GLN A 126 1.17 15.06 12.98
C GLN A 126 2.49 15.50 12.32
N LYS A 127 3.33 14.55 11.96
CA LYS A 127 4.49 14.79 11.07
C LYS A 127 4.04 14.62 9.63
N LYS A 128 4.55 15.49 8.76
CA LYS A 128 4.22 15.46 7.33
C LYS A 128 5.39 14.95 6.50
N MET A 129 5.06 14.21 5.46
CA MET A 129 5.99 13.75 4.44
C MET A 129 5.45 14.19 3.08
N THR A 130 6.33 14.65 2.19
CA THR A 130 5.94 14.98 0.82
C THR A 130 5.62 13.71 0.05
N LEU A 131 4.48 13.72 -0.63
CA LEU A 131 4.02 12.68 -1.54
C LEU A 131 4.00 13.29 -2.95
N GLU A 132 4.84 12.77 -3.85
CA GLU A 132 4.82 13.19 -5.25
C GLU A 132 3.61 12.56 -5.92
N GLN A 133 2.56 13.33 -6.12
CA GLN A 133 1.32 12.89 -6.74
C GLN A 133 1.47 12.71 -8.25
N GLN A 134 0.76 11.74 -8.83
CA GLN A 134 0.64 11.61 -10.28
C GLN A 134 0.00 12.88 -10.85
N PRO A 135 0.58 13.50 -11.88
CA PRO A 135 -0.07 14.62 -12.56
C PRO A 135 -1.45 14.24 -13.10
N GLY A 136 -2.44 15.10 -12.93
CA GLY A 136 -3.80 14.90 -13.45
C GLY A 136 -4.86 14.72 -12.36
N ASN A 137 -5.80 13.81 -12.57
CA ASN A 137 -7.04 13.72 -11.81
C ASN A 137 -7.06 12.64 -10.72
N TYR A 138 -5.91 12.01 -10.44
CA TYR A 138 -5.80 10.90 -9.48
C TYR A 138 -4.78 11.23 -8.39
N PRO A 139 -5.05 12.19 -7.49
CA PRO A 139 -4.12 12.62 -6.45
C PRO A 139 -3.82 11.54 -5.40
N GLU A 140 -4.64 10.49 -5.32
CA GLU A 140 -4.41 9.30 -4.53
C GLU A 140 -3.30 8.41 -5.08
N HIS A 141 -2.90 8.58 -6.34
CA HIS A 141 -1.71 7.99 -6.91
C HIS A 141 -0.51 8.85 -6.54
N ALA A 142 0.35 8.34 -5.69
CA ALA A 142 1.50 9.09 -5.21
C ALA A 142 2.72 8.18 -5.04
N ARG A 143 3.90 8.79 -4.98
CA ARG A 143 5.15 8.08 -4.70
C ARG A 143 6.02 8.87 -3.72
N PHE A 144 6.84 8.15 -3.01
CA PHE A 144 7.84 8.69 -2.10
C PHE A 144 8.97 7.68 -1.89
N ARG A 145 10.07 8.10 -1.29
CA ARG A 145 11.22 7.24 -1.05
C ARG A 145 11.50 7.08 0.44
N LEU A 146 11.93 5.88 0.79
CA LEU A 146 12.50 5.59 2.09
C LEU A 146 13.80 4.78 1.88
N GLY A 147 14.94 5.41 2.13
CA GLY A 147 16.22 4.85 1.77
C GLY A 147 16.30 4.49 0.27
N PRO A 148 16.75 3.30 -0.09
CA PRO A 148 16.89 2.85 -1.49
C PRO A 148 15.60 2.23 -2.07
N VAL A 149 14.44 2.48 -1.45
CA VAL A 149 13.15 1.88 -1.82
C VAL A 149 12.17 2.96 -2.27
N LEU A 150 11.50 2.71 -3.39
CA LEU A 150 10.38 3.51 -3.89
C LEU A 150 9.05 2.92 -3.38
N PHE A 151 8.23 3.74 -2.76
CA PHE A 151 6.85 3.42 -2.40
C PHE A 151 5.90 4.09 -3.38
N VAL A 152 4.90 3.35 -3.86
CA VAL A 152 3.95 3.82 -4.87
C VAL A 152 2.53 3.46 -4.42
N THR A 153 1.68 4.45 -4.24
CA THR A 153 0.24 4.26 -4.03
C THR A 153 -0.49 4.26 -5.35
N VAL A 154 -1.50 3.40 -5.46
CA VAL A 154 -2.37 3.34 -6.64
C VAL A 154 -3.79 2.92 -6.24
N ASN A 155 -4.79 3.56 -6.81
CA ASN A 155 -6.20 3.25 -6.59
C ASN A 155 -6.61 2.03 -7.42
N LEU A 156 -6.53 0.86 -6.80
CA LEU A 156 -6.97 -0.43 -7.32
C LEU A 156 -7.90 -1.04 -6.26
N PRO A 157 -9.20 -0.75 -6.32
CA PRO A 157 -10.17 -1.20 -5.32
C PRO A 157 -10.53 -2.67 -5.47
N GLY A 158 -11.07 -3.27 -4.42
CA GLY A 158 -11.76 -4.55 -4.44
C GLY A 158 -12.88 -4.61 -5.50
N GLY A 159 -13.79 -5.57 -5.38
CA GLY A 159 -14.91 -5.65 -6.31
C GLY A 159 -14.48 -5.79 -7.78
N ASN A 160 -13.43 -6.59 -8.08
CA ASN A 160 -12.89 -6.77 -9.41
C ASN A 160 -12.40 -5.44 -10.05
N ASN A 161 -11.75 -4.58 -9.25
CA ASN A 161 -11.24 -3.28 -9.71
C ASN A 161 -12.34 -2.37 -10.29
N ASN A 162 -13.57 -2.48 -9.76
CA ASN A 162 -14.75 -1.80 -10.31
C ASN A 162 -14.96 -2.04 -11.82
N TRP A 163 -14.53 -3.19 -12.33
CA TRP A 163 -14.62 -3.54 -13.74
C TRP A 163 -16.07 -3.57 -14.25
N GLY A 164 -17.02 -3.90 -13.37
CA GLY A 164 -18.44 -3.95 -13.68
C GLY A 164 -19.03 -5.37 -13.59
N MET A 165 -20.35 -5.45 -13.51
CA MET A 165 -21.10 -6.70 -13.30
C MET A 165 -21.78 -7.23 -14.57
N THR A 166 -21.81 -6.48 -15.67
CA THR A 166 -22.61 -6.78 -16.88
C THR A 166 -21.84 -7.57 -17.93
N GLY A 167 -20.64 -8.08 -17.61
CA GLY A 167 -19.76 -8.76 -18.59
C GLY A 167 -19.02 -7.79 -19.51
N GLN A 168 -19.14 -6.48 -19.27
CA GLN A 168 -18.42 -5.41 -19.96
C GLN A 168 -17.76 -4.49 -18.93
N PRO A 169 -16.60 -3.89 -19.25
CA PRO A 169 -15.94 -2.96 -18.33
C PRO A 169 -16.79 -1.70 -18.09
N SER A 170 -16.79 -1.23 -16.87
CA SER A 170 -17.45 0.03 -16.50
C SER A 170 -16.74 1.23 -17.13
N ALA A 171 -17.45 2.33 -17.37
CA ALA A 171 -16.85 3.56 -17.87
C ALA A 171 -15.79 4.12 -16.89
N GLU A 172 -15.98 3.93 -15.59
CA GLU A 172 -15.02 4.32 -14.56
C GLU A 172 -13.71 3.52 -14.69
N PHE A 173 -13.82 2.20 -14.79
CA PHE A 173 -12.66 1.33 -14.99
C PHE A 173 -11.89 1.72 -16.26
N LEU A 174 -12.58 1.92 -17.37
CA LEU A 174 -11.97 2.31 -18.65
C LEU A 174 -11.22 3.65 -18.59
N ASN A 175 -11.63 4.55 -17.70
CA ASN A 175 -10.96 5.84 -17.48
C ASN A 175 -9.79 5.74 -16.49
N ARG A 176 -9.94 5.02 -15.39
CA ARG A 176 -8.94 4.97 -14.32
C ARG A 176 -7.83 3.95 -14.57
N ASN A 177 -8.21 2.73 -15.03
CA ASN A 177 -7.23 1.63 -15.11
C ASN A 177 -6.04 1.94 -16.03
N PRO A 178 -6.20 2.50 -17.24
CA PRO A 178 -5.05 2.85 -18.08
C PRO A 178 -4.09 3.84 -17.41
N VAL A 179 -4.63 4.80 -16.64
CA VAL A 179 -3.83 5.80 -15.92
C VAL A 179 -3.07 5.15 -14.75
N ALA A 180 -3.71 4.22 -14.04
CA ALA A 180 -3.08 3.45 -12.97
C ALA A 180 -1.96 2.54 -13.52
N ILE A 181 -2.19 1.86 -14.62
CA ILE A 181 -1.20 0.99 -15.28
C ILE A 181 0.00 1.81 -15.76
N GLU A 182 -0.22 2.96 -16.40
CA GLU A 182 0.88 3.81 -16.85
C GLU A 182 1.69 4.36 -15.66
N TRP A 183 1.01 4.78 -14.57
CA TRP A 183 1.67 5.18 -13.34
C TRP A 183 2.61 4.10 -12.78
N LEU A 184 2.17 2.86 -12.76
CA LEU A 184 3.01 1.75 -12.32
C LEU A 184 4.22 1.54 -13.25
N LYS A 185 4.05 1.59 -14.59
CA LYS A 185 5.16 1.48 -15.56
C LYS A 185 6.19 2.58 -15.37
N GLU A 186 5.74 3.84 -15.23
CA GLU A 186 6.63 4.98 -14.96
C GLU A 186 7.44 4.78 -13.69
N ASN A 187 6.84 4.25 -12.62
CA ASN A 187 7.52 4.04 -11.36
C ASN A 187 8.52 2.87 -11.40
N PHE A 188 8.23 1.80 -12.13
CA PHE A 188 9.24 0.75 -12.39
C PHE A 188 10.39 1.29 -13.24
N ALA A 189 10.11 2.08 -14.26
CA ALA A 189 11.14 2.75 -15.06
C ALA A 189 12.00 3.71 -14.23
N LEU A 190 11.37 4.50 -13.34
CA LEU A 190 12.04 5.36 -12.37
C LEU A 190 12.96 4.55 -11.44
N ALA A 191 12.46 3.47 -10.86
CA ALA A 191 13.23 2.63 -9.96
C ALA A 191 14.46 2.02 -10.65
N ARG A 192 14.32 1.55 -11.90
CA ARG A 192 15.46 1.06 -12.70
C ARG A 192 16.47 2.16 -13.03
N ARG A 193 15.99 3.32 -13.52
CA ARG A 193 16.84 4.47 -13.87
C ARG A 193 17.68 4.93 -12.69
N ASP A 194 17.06 4.99 -11.52
CA ASP A 194 17.69 5.49 -10.29
C ASP A 194 18.39 4.38 -9.50
N LYS A 195 18.46 3.16 -10.07
CA LYS A 195 19.13 1.97 -9.50
C LYS A 195 18.67 1.66 -8.07
N LEU A 196 17.39 1.84 -7.81
CA LEU A 196 16.81 1.51 -6.51
C LEU A 196 16.82 -0.01 -6.29
N THR A 197 16.98 -0.43 -5.04
CA THR A 197 17.05 -1.85 -4.68
C THR A 197 15.70 -2.46 -4.35
N GLY A 198 14.67 -1.65 -4.19
CA GLY A 198 13.31 -2.12 -3.91
C GLY A 198 12.23 -1.17 -4.43
N ILE A 199 11.06 -1.75 -4.73
CA ILE A 199 9.81 -1.04 -5.01
C ILE A 199 8.69 -1.70 -4.21
N VAL A 200 7.86 -0.89 -3.55
CA VAL A 200 6.69 -1.31 -2.78
C VAL A 200 5.45 -0.66 -3.38
N LEU A 201 4.52 -1.48 -3.84
CA LEU A 201 3.24 -1.04 -4.40
C LEU A 201 2.15 -1.20 -3.33
N LEU A 202 1.43 -0.13 -3.06
CA LEU A 202 0.40 -0.02 -2.03
C LEU A 202 -0.96 0.17 -2.71
N PHE A 203 -1.86 -0.80 -2.60
CA PHE A 203 -3.23 -0.73 -3.11
C PHE A 203 -4.15 -1.65 -2.28
N GLN A 204 -5.48 -1.51 -2.41
CA GLN A 204 -6.38 -2.22 -1.51
C GLN A 204 -6.69 -3.65 -1.97
N ALA A 205 -7.00 -3.88 -3.23
CA ALA A 205 -7.57 -5.13 -3.74
C ALA A 205 -6.69 -6.36 -3.56
N ASN A 206 -7.28 -7.51 -3.27
CA ASN A 206 -6.66 -8.81 -3.53
C ASN A 206 -6.86 -9.19 -5.02
N PRO A 207 -5.82 -9.09 -5.87
CA PRO A 207 -5.99 -9.28 -7.30
C PRO A 207 -6.13 -10.75 -7.73
N GLY A 208 -6.03 -11.72 -6.79
CA GLY A 208 -6.25 -13.13 -7.08
C GLY A 208 -5.07 -13.83 -7.75
N PHE A 209 -3.86 -13.70 -7.24
CA PHE A 209 -2.64 -14.32 -7.80
C PHE A 209 -2.77 -15.82 -8.09
N THR A 210 -3.46 -16.58 -7.22
CA THR A 210 -3.65 -18.03 -7.42
C THR A 210 -4.45 -18.31 -8.69
N HIS A 211 -5.58 -17.64 -8.87
CA HIS A 211 -6.41 -17.79 -10.06
C HIS A 211 -5.68 -17.36 -11.32
N PHE A 212 -4.95 -16.24 -11.24
CA PHE A 212 -4.14 -15.76 -12.36
C PHE A 212 -3.09 -16.79 -12.81
N ASN A 213 -2.37 -17.41 -11.87
CA ASN A 213 -1.38 -18.43 -12.18
C ASN A 213 -1.99 -19.70 -12.82
N GLN A 214 -3.29 -19.93 -12.59
CA GLN A 214 -4.07 -21.03 -13.18
C GLN A 214 -4.73 -20.64 -14.52
N GLY A 215 -4.57 -19.40 -14.97
CA GLY A 215 -5.20 -18.89 -16.19
C GLY A 215 -6.64 -18.39 -16.01
N PHE A 216 -7.11 -18.22 -14.77
CA PHE A 216 -8.49 -17.80 -14.43
C PHE A 216 -8.47 -16.48 -13.66
N GLY A 217 -7.90 -15.42 -14.22
CA GLY A 217 -7.84 -14.11 -13.55
C GLY A 217 -9.18 -13.37 -13.61
N HIS A 218 -9.45 -12.53 -12.61
CA HIS A 218 -10.52 -11.53 -12.67
C HIS A 218 -10.17 -10.45 -13.70
N HIS A 219 -11.09 -10.14 -14.61
CA HIS A 219 -10.85 -9.24 -15.75
C HIS A 219 -10.27 -7.89 -15.33
N GLY A 220 -10.73 -7.31 -14.22
CA GLY A 220 -10.26 -6.02 -13.73
C GLY A 220 -8.81 -6.01 -13.25
N TYR A 221 -8.19 -7.17 -12.99
CA TYR A 221 -6.81 -7.26 -12.51
C TYR A 221 -5.85 -7.93 -13.50
N LEU A 222 -6.31 -8.44 -14.64
CA LEU A 222 -5.45 -9.17 -15.57
C LEU A 222 -4.29 -8.32 -16.05
N GLU A 223 -4.56 -7.08 -16.46
CA GLU A 223 -3.52 -6.16 -16.95
C GLU A 223 -2.50 -5.82 -15.85
N LEU A 224 -2.97 -5.58 -14.62
CA LEU A 224 -2.10 -5.39 -13.45
C LEU A 224 -1.19 -6.60 -13.22
N LEU A 225 -1.75 -7.80 -13.22
CA LEU A 225 -1.00 -9.03 -12.91
C LEU A 225 0.01 -9.38 -14.01
N GLU A 226 -0.33 -9.15 -15.28
CA GLU A 226 0.62 -9.27 -16.39
C GLU A 226 1.73 -8.20 -16.30
N LEU A 227 1.38 -6.96 -15.96
CA LEU A 227 2.36 -5.91 -15.71
C LEU A 227 3.30 -6.28 -14.57
N LEU A 228 2.78 -6.73 -13.43
CA LEU A 228 3.59 -7.15 -12.29
C LEU A 228 4.54 -8.29 -12.67
N ARG A 229 4.06 -9.30 -13.40
CA ARG A 229 4.88 -10.40 -13.91
C ARG A 229 6.01 -9.88 -14.81
N HIS A 230 5.68 -9.00 -15.75
CA HIS A 230 6.65 -8.43 -16.68
C HIS A 230 7.69 -7.57 -15.97
N GLU A 231 7.25 -6.58 -15.19
CA GLU A 231 8.12 -5.61 -14.54
C GLU A 231 9.02 -6.27 -13.47
N THR A 232 8.48 -7.23 -12.71
CA THR A 232 9.27 -8.00 -11.74
C THR A 232 10.38 -8.79 -12.43
N SER A 233 10.13 -9.33 -13.63
CA SER A 233 11.16 -10.06 -14.39
C SER A 233 12.29 -9.16 -14.91
N GLN A 234 12.04 -7.85 -15.06
CA GLN A 234 13.00 -6.86 -15.56
C GLN A 234 13.69 -6.07 -14.43
N PHE A 235 13.18 -6.16 -13.21
CA PHE A 235 13.71 -5.43 -12.07
C PHE A 235 14.69 -6.29 -11.27
N THR A 236 15.93 -5.82 -11.12
CA THR A 236 16.97 -6.56 -10.40
C THR A 236 16.84 -6.50 -8.88
N GLY A 237 16.06 -5.56 -8.36
CA GLY A 237 15.75 -5.40 -6.94
C GLY A 237 14.53 -6.21 -6.50
N GLN A 238 14.08 -5.97 -5.28
CA GLN A 238 12.92 -6.62 -4.68
C GLN A 238 11.63 -5.85 -5.00
N VAL A 239 10.58 -6.57 -5.38
CA VAL A 239 9.23 -6.05 -5.62
C VAL A 239 8.32 -6.54 -4.49
N VAL A 240 7.66 -5.62 -3.83
CA VAL A 240 6.69 -5.91 -2.78
C VAL A 240 5.34 -5.35 -3.19
N VAL A 241 4.30 -6.15 -3.07
CA VAL A 241 2.91 -5.71 -3.13
C VAL A 241 2.33 -5.79 -1.73
N VAL A 242 1.74 -4.68 -1.25
CA VAL A 242 0.98 -4.63 0.00
C VAL A 242 -0.47 -4.37 -0.33
N HIS A 243 -1.35 -5.24 0.12
CA HIS A 243 -2.80 -5.12 -0.10
C HIS A 243 -3.61 -5.61 1.10
N GLY A 244 -4.94 -5.41 1.08
CA GLY A 244 -5.92 -5.88 2.03
C GLY A 244 -6.99 -6.76 1.38
N ASP A 245 -8.26 -6.39 1.56
CA ASP A 245 -9.48 -6.88 0.90
C ASP A 245 -9.97 -8.26 1.41
N SER A 246 -9.13 -9.27 1.47
CA SER A 246 -9.58 -10.60 1.92
C SER A 246 -9.46 -10.85 3.43
N HIS A 247 -8.95 -9.89 4.20
CA HIS A 247 -8.80 -9.95 5.67
C HIS A 247 -7.94 -11.13 6.16
N ILE A 248 -7.01 -11.60 5.34
CA ILE A 248 -6.13 -12.73 5.66
C ILE A 248 -4.70 -12.23 5.78
N SER A 249 -4.24 -12.00 7.01
CA SER A 249 -2.83 -11.62 7.21
C SER A 249 -1.89 -12.71 6.73
N ARG A 250 -1.08 -12.39 5.72
CA ARG A 250 -0.09 -13.34 5.17
C ARG A 250 1.08 -12.63 4.47
N ILE A 251 2.20 -13.33 4.43
CA ILE A 251 3.40 -12.92 3.72
C ILE A 251 3.85 -14.13 2.91
N ASP A 252 3.85 -14.01 1.58
CA ASP A 252 4.21 -15.11 0.68
C ASP A 252 4.75 -14.63 -0.67
N HIS A 253 5.07 -15.56 -1.58
CA HIS A 253 5.64 -15.33 -2.90
C HIS A 253 4.74 -15.94 -4.00
N PRO A 254 3.52 -15.38 -4.22
CA PRO A 254 2.52 -16.03 -5.07
C PRO A 254 2.78 -15.87 -6.56
N LEU A 255 3.53 -14.85 -7.00
CA LEU A 255 3.69 -14.53 -8.41
C LEU A 255 4.60 -15.55 -9.10
N ARG A 256 4.18 -16.01 -10.28
CA ARG A 256 4.93 -16.95 -11.12
C ARG A 256 5.24 -16.36 -12.48
N ASP A 257 6.37 -16.77 -13.04
CA ASP A 257 6.72 -16.43 -14.42
C ASP A 257 5.85 -17.19 -15.44
N LYS A 258 6.04 -16.93 -16.73
CA LYS A 258 5.29 -17.60 -17.82
C LYS A 258 5.52 -19.10 -17.91
N GLN A 259 6.58 -19.61 -17.28
CA GLN A 259 6.90 -21.04 -17.18
C GLN A 259 6.38 -21.69 -15.87
N GLY A 260 5.62 -20.93 -15.06
CA GLY A 260 5.04 -21.38 -13.80
C GLY A 260 6.02 -21.43 -12.62
N ARG A 261 7.26 -20.91 -12.75
CA ARG A 261 8.27 -20.91 -11.70
C ARG A 261 8.02 -19.70 -10.76
N PRO A 262 8.20 -19.87 -9.43
CA PRO A 262 8.11 -18.75 -8.49
C PRO A 262 9.13 -17.63 -8.84
N MET A 263 8.68 -16.38 -8.75
CA MET A 263 9.56 -15.21 -8.91
C MET A 263 10.13 -14.83 -7.54
N GLY A 264 11.39 -15.16 -7.30
CA GLY A 264 12.03 -15.05 -5.98
C GLY A 264 12.26 -13.62 -5.48
N ASN A 265 12.17 -12.63 -6.38
CA ASN A 265 12.25 -11.21 -6.04
C ASN A 265 10.88 -10.53 -5.89
N PHE A 266 9.79 -11.31 -5.79
CA PHE A 266 8.44 -10.81 -5.56
C PHE A 266 7.91 -11.27 -4.21
N THR A 267 7.39 -10.35 -3.40
CA THR A 267 6.74 -10.64 -2.12
C THR A 267 5.37 -9.99 -2.09
N ARG A 268 4.36 -10.76 -1.64
CA ARG A 268 3.06 -10.22 -1.25
C ARG A 268 3.00 -10.09 0.28
N VAL A 269 2.48 -8.96 0.74
CA VAL A 269 2.09 -8.70 2.12
C VAL A 269 0.60 -8.35 2.11
N GLU A 270 -0.21 -9.19 2.73
CA GLU A 270 -1.62 -8.89 2.96
C GLU A 270 -1.83 -8.51 4.43
N THR A 271 -2.49 -7.38 4.65
CA THR A 271 -2.69 -6.83 6.00
C THR A 271 -3.71 -7.65 6.80
N HIS A 272 -3.72 -7.44 8.11
CA HIS A 272 -4.86 -7.82 8.92
C HIS A 272 -6.11 -7.07 8.46
N GLY A 273 -7.28 -7.64 8.72
CA GLY A 273 -8.58 -7.02 8.50
C GLY A 273 -9.61 -7.62 9.46
N TYR A 274 -10.74 -6.92 9.61
CA TYR A 274 -11.85 -7.35 10.48
C TYR A 274 -12.17 -8.85 10.31
N PRO A 275 -12.41 -9.63 11.40
CA PRO A 275 -12.51 -9.19 12.82
C PRO A 275 -11.16 -9.19 13.58
N ILE A 276 -10.05 -9.42 12.91
CA ILE A 276 -8.74 -9.45 13.56
C ILE A 276 -8.00 -8.16 13.23
N MET A 277 -8.07 -7.20 14.15
CA MET A 277 -7.30 -5.98 14.07
C MET A 277 -5.80 -6.26 14.23
N GLY A 278 -4.96 -5.53 13.52
CA GLY A 278 -3.50 -5.69 13.61
C GLY A 278 -2.75 -4.83 12.62
N TRP A 279 -1.43 -4.93 12.66
CA TRP A 279 -0.53 -4.22 11.76
C TRP A 279 0.66 -5.10 11.37
N THR A 280 1.28 -4.77 10.26
CA THR A 280 2.50 -5.44 9.81
C THR A 280 3.64 -4.43 9.78
N ARG A 281 4.76 -4.75 10.45
CA ARG A 281 6.00 -4.00 10.38
C ARG A 281 6.79 -4.47 9.17
N GLY A 282 7.15 -3.54 8.27
CA GLY A 282 8.15 -3.74 7.25
C GLY A 282 9.49 -3.17 7.70
N ILE A 283 10.56 -3.91 7.46
CA ILE A 283 11.94 -3.54 7.78
C ILE A 283 12.73 -3.61 6.49
N ILE A 284 13.38 -2.51 6.14
CA ILE A 284 14.33 -2.40 5.03
C ILE A 284 15.73 -2.47 5.63
N ASP A 285 16.52 -3.46 5.23
CA ASP A 285 17.92 -3.64 5.67
C ASP A 285 18.81 -3.79 4.45
N THR A 286 19.64 -2.79 4.17
CA THR A 286 20.52 -2.75 3.00
C THR A 286 21.64 -3.77 3.03
N LYS A 287 21.91 -4.38 4.19
CA LYS A 287 22.88 -5.50 4.31
C LYS A 287 22.24 -6.86 4.09
N SER A 288 20.92 -6.96 4.14
CA SER A 288 20.21 -8.20 3.88
C SER A 288 20.06 -8.45 2.38
N PRO A 289 20.45 -9.61 1.84
CA PRO A 289 20.18 -9.97 0.45
C PRO A 289 18.68 -9.96 0.10
N ALA A 290 17.82 -10.23 1.07
CA ALA A 290 16.36 -10.15 0.91
C ALA A 290 15.82 -8.71 0.92
N LEU A 291 16.62 -7.73 1.34
CA LEU A 291 16.27 -6.32 1.54
C LEU A 291 15.15 -6.10 2.55
N PHE A 292 14.05 -6.86 2.45
CA PHE A 292 12.86 -6.72 3.28
C PHE A 292 12.70 -7.86 4.28
N ARG A 293 12.19 -7.51 5.46
CA ARG A 293 11.64 -8.43 6.44
C ARG A 293 10.31 -7.88 6.94
N PHE A 294 9.34 -8.76 7.15
CA PHE A 294 8.00 -8.38 7.61
C PHE A 294 7.64 -9.14 8.88
N GLU A 295 6.97 -8.45 9.80
CA GLU A 295 6.55 -8.99 11.10
C GLU A 295 5.10 -8.57 11.36
N THR A 296 4.23 -9.53 11.61
CA THR A 296 2.80 -9.29 11.88
C THR A 296 2.54 -9.12 13.37
N HIS A 297 1.72 -8.17 13.72
CA HIS A 297 1.37 -7.80 15.10
C HIS A 297 -0.15 -7.72 15.25
N PRO A 298 -0.83 -8.78 15.74
CA PRO A 298 -2.25 -8.71 16.10
C PRO A 298 -2.49 -7.65 17.19
N TRP A 299 -3.67 -7.03 17.17
CA TRP A 299 -4.08 -6.03 18.16
C TRP A 299 -5.41 -6.40 18.82
N PRO A 300 -5.58 -6.22 20.15
CA PRO A 300 -4.53 -5.85 21.10
C PRO A 300 -3.46 -6.93 21.21
N PRO A 301 -2.23 -6.57 21.66
CA PRO A 301 -1.19 -7.56 21.85
C PRO A 301 -1.64 -8.58 22.90
N LYS A 302 -1.28 -9.85 22.69
CA LYS A 302 -1.58 -10.91 23.68
C LYS A 302 -0.92 -10.53 25.00
N GLN A 303 -1.70 -10.50 26.08
CA GLN A 303 -1.16 -10.42 27.43
C GLN A 303 -0.43 -11.74 27.72
N HIS A 304 0.85 -11.68 27.99
CA HIS A 304 1.69 -12.81 28.42
C HIS A 304 1.57 -13.04 29.91
#